data_ba1c30b559a6766c784e9f59ce50cb01
#
_entry.id   ba1c30b559a6766c784e9f59ce50cb01
#
_cell.length_a   1.000
_cell.length_b   1.000
_cell.length_c   1.000
_cell.angle_alpha   90.00
_cell.angle_beta   90.00
_cell.angle_gamma   90.00
#
_symmetry.space_group_name_H-M   'P 1'
#
loop_
_entity.id
_entity.type
_entity.pdbx_description
1 polymer ?
#
loop_
_entity_poly.entity_id
_entity_poly.type
_entity_poly.pdbx_seq_one_letter_code
_entity_poly.pdbx_strand_id
1 'polypeptide(L)'
;VGMYASAPSYSLGMVDPIPELGAIAAERGLWLHVDACVGGILAPFVREVGYTVPAFDFGVPGVTSISADLHKSGYAAKPASTVTFRTREQREFARYTFDDWPSGMYSSLTFTGTRPGGAIAAAWAALNFLGRDGYREIAAASMRAKERVIEGISKIEGLRVHGTPPLYAFAYGVEGVEMGTVAGLMVRQGWYSGQTTEPNGIHV
;
A
#
# COMPACT_ATOMS: atom_id res chain seq x y z
N VAL A 1 7.48 -0.53 -22.25
CA VAL A 1 8.29 -0.76 -21.04
C VAL A 1 7.80 0.18 -19.97
N GLY A 2 7.83 -0.27 -18.72
CA GLY A 2 7.31 0.50 -17.58
C GLY A 2 8.19 0.41 -16.36
N MET A 3 7.83 1.20 -15.35
CA MET A 3 8.41 1.23 -14.01
C MET A 3 7.35 0.88 -12.98
N TYR A 4 7.77 0.33 -11.86
CA TYR A 4 6.94 -0.01 -10.71
C TYR A 4 7.54 0.62 -9.46
N ALA A 5 6.71 1.30 -8.66
CA ALA A 5 7.12 1.95 -7.43
C ALA A 5 6.10 1.69 -6.32
N SER A 6 6.50 1.76 -5.07
CA SER A 6 5.65 1.46 -3.90
C SER A 6 5.37 2.69 -3.04
N ALA A 7 4.14 2.81 -2.53
CA ALA A 7 3.72 3.87 -1.63
C ALA A 7 2.74 3.41 -0.53
N PRO A 8 3.23 2.79 0.58
CA PRO A 8 4.60 2.39 0.86
C PRO A 8 4.91 0.97 0.40
N SER A 9 6.19 0.58 0.42
CA SER A 9 6.60 -0.81 0.33
C SER A 9 6.03 -1.58 1.53
N TYR A 10 5.54 -2.80 1.28
CA TYR A 10 4.90 -3.61 2.33
C TYR A 10 5.86 -3.93 3.49
N SER A 11 7.09 -4.32 3.18
CA SER A 11 8.03 -4.81 4.18
C SER A 11 8.66 -3.72 5.05
N LEU A 12 8.95 -2.54 4.49
CA LEU A 12 9.71 -1.49 5.19
C LEU A 12 8.87 -0.25 5.50
N GLY A 13 7.70 -0.11 4.92
CA GLY A 13 6.87 1.08 5.06
C GLY A 13 7.43 2.32 4.33
N MET A 14 8.46 2.16 3.49
CA MET A 14 9.10 3.26 2.77
C MET A 14 8.34 3.60 1.50
N VAL A 15 8.26 4.87 1.18
CA VAL A 15 7.74 5.37 -0.10
C VAL A 15 8.90 5.61 -1.05
N ASP A 16 8.82 5.03 -2.24
CA ASP A 16 9.83 5.22 -3.28
C ASP A 16 9.88 6.68 -3.75
N PRO A 17 10.96 7.13 -4.42
CA PRO A 17 11.10 8.51 -4.92
C PRO A 17 10.22 8.74 -6.16
N ILE A 18 8.88 8.66 -5.95
CA ILE A 18 7.88 8.67 -7.03
C ILE A 18 7.89 9.99 -7.84
N PRO A 19 8.11 11.18 -7.25
CA PRO A 19 8.24 12.39 -8.05
C PRO A 19 9.37 12.33 -9.07
N GLU A 20 10.54 11.81 -8.68
CA GLU A 20 11.71 11.67 -9.54
C GLU A 20 11.48 10.60 -10.62
N LEU A 21 10.91 9.46 -10.23
CA LEU A 21 10.52 8.40 -11.17
C LEU A 21 9.45 8.89 -12.14
N GLY A 22 8.50 9.71 -11.67
CA GLY A 22 7.46 10.32 -12.48
C GLY A 22 8.03 11.28 -13.54
N ALA A 23 9.04 12.07 -13.19
CA ALA A 23 9.71 12.93 -14.13
C ALA A 23 10.38 12.12 -15.28
N ILE A 24 11.09 11.04 -14.92
CA ILE A 24 11.72 10.13 -15.90
C ILE A 24 10.64 9.45 -16.77
N ALA A 25 9.53 9.00 -16.14
CA ALA A 25 8.44 8.36 -16.87
C ALA A 25 7.79 9.30 -17.88
N ALA A 26 7.54 10.56 -17.49
CA ALA A 26 6.95 11.57 -18.35
C ALA A 26 7.88 11.92 -19.52
N GLU A 27 9.19 12.12 -19.25
CA GLU A 27 10.20 12.45 -20.27
C GLU A 27 10.35 11.33 -21.32
N ARG A 28 10.31 10.08 -20.86
CA ARG A 28 10.59 8.92 -21.72
C ARG A 28 9.35 8.21 -22.23
N GLY A 29 8.15 8.69 -21.93
CA GLY A 29 6.89 8.06 -22.32
C GLY A 29 6.73 6.65 -21.74
N LEU A 30 7.19 6.42 -20.49
CA LEU A 30 7.11 5.13 -19.81
C LEU A 30 5.83 5.03 -18.99
N TRP A 31 5.35 3.81 -18.80
CA TRP A 31 4.32 3.52 -17.83
C TRP A 31 4.92 3.52 -16.42
N LEU A 32 4.36 4.32 -15.51
CA LEU A 32 4.70 4.26 -14.09
C LEU A 32 3.47 3.79 -13.30
N HIS A 33 3.56 2.57 -12.77
CA HIS A 33 2.60 2.05 -11.81
C HIS A 33 3.06 2.32 -10.38
N VAL A 34 2.16 2.83 -9.54
CA VAL A 34 2.41 2.99 -8.11
C VAL A 34 1.58 1.95 -7.35
N ASP A 35 2.26 1.02 -6.70
CA ASP A 35 1.63 0.12 -5.76
C ASP A 35 1.44 0.83 -4.41
N ALA A 36 0.23 1.28 -4.19
CA ALA A 36 -0.21 1.85 -2.94
C ALA A 36 -1.21 0.93 -2.21
N CYS A 37 -1.09 -0.39 -2.41
CA CYS A 37 -2.02 -1.37 -1.87
C CYS A 37 -2.14 -1.30 -0.34
N VAL A 38 -1.06 -0.97 0.38
CA VAL A 38 -1.06 -0.82 1.84
C VAL A 38 -1.53 0.56 2.28
N GLY A 39 -0.97 1.63 1.69
CA GLY A 39 -1.15 3.00 2.18
C GLY A 39 -2.17 3.85 1.43
N GLY A 40 -2.52 3.49 0.19
CA GLY A 40 -3.21 4.39 -0.75
C GLY A 40 -4.54 4.95 -0.27
N ILE A 41 -5.30 4.18 0.49
CA ILE A 41 -6.60 4.64 1.02
C ILE A 41 -6.41 5.55 2.23
N LEU A 42 -5.47 5.24 3.14
CA LEU A 42 -5.32 5.99 4.38
C LEU A 42 -4.37 7.18 4.28
N ALA A 43 -3.42 7.16 3.36
CA ALA A 43 -2.40 8.21 3.21
C ALA A 43 -2.96 9.64 3.04
N PRO A 44 -4.05 9.88 2.29
CA PRO A 44 -4.66 11.20 2.23
C PRO A 44 -5.11 11.72 3.61
N PHE A 45 -5.69 10.84 4.43
CA PHE A 45 -6.14 11.18 5.78
C PHE A 45 -4.98 11.38 6.76
N VAL A 46 -3.88 10.65 6.57
CA VAL A 46 -2.62 10.88 7.32
C VAL A 46 -2.09 12.29 7.06
N ARG A 47 -2.15 12.78 5.81
CA ARG A 47 -1.84 14.18 5.47
C ARG A 47 -2.79 15.16 6.16
N GLU A 48 -4.10 14.87 6.16
CA GLU A 48 -5.12 15.73 6.76
C GLU A 48 -4.97 15.89 8.29
N VAL A 49 -4.44 14.88 8.96
CA VAL A 49 -4.17 14.94 10.41
C VAL A 49 -2.76 15.46 10.73
N GLY A 50 -2.08 16.07 9.75
CA GLY A 50 -0.87 16.86 9.95
C GLY A 50 0.46 16.14 9.70
N TYR A 51 0.47 14.90 9.22
CA TYR A 51 1.72 14.20 8.91
C TYR A 51 2.15 14.42 7.46
N THR A 52 3.47 14.47 7.25
CA THR A 52 4.05 14.57 5.91
C THR A 52 4.08 13.20 5.26
N VAL A 53 3.44 13.07 4.10
CA VAL A 53 3.52 11.88 3.24
C VAL A 53 4.02 12.33 1.87
N PRO A 54 5.09 11.73 1.33
CA PRO A 54 5.59 12.03 -0.01
C PRO A 54 4.48 11.94 -1.07
N ALA A 55 4.58 12.73 -2.13
CA ALA A 55 3.65 12.66 -3.24
C ALA A 55 3.80 11.33 -3.99
N PHE A 56 2.69 10.64 -4.26
CA PHE A 56 2.70 9.33 -4.94
C PHE A 56 1.49 9.14 -5.87
N ASP A 57 0.53 10.02 -5.77
CA ASP A 57 -0.75 9.92 -6.49
C ASP A 57 -0.68 10.60 -7.87
N PHE A 58 -1.83 10.71 -8.52
CA PHE A 58 -1.92 11.35 -9.84
C PHE A 58 -1.56 12.85 -9.85
N GLY A 59 -1.29 13.46 -8.72
CA GLY A 59 -0.67 14.78 -8.63
C GLY A 59 0.77 14.79 -9.16
N VAL A 60 1.44 13.61 -9.16
CA VAL A 60 2.78 13.47 -9.73
C VAL A 60 2.65 13.25 -11.24
N PRO A 61 3.21 14.14 -12.10
CA PRO A 61 3.29 13.90 -13.53
C PRO A 61 4.00 12.57 -13.82
N GLY A 62 3.52 11.83 -14.84
CA GLY A 62 4.12 10.55 -15.23
C GLY A 62 3.56 9.33 -14.49
N VAL A 63 2.92 9.46 -13.32
CA VAL A 63 2.18 8.34 -12.72
C VAL A 63 0.99 7.98 -13.62
N THR A 64 0.96 6.74 -14.09
CA THR A 64 -0.01 6.24 -15.08
C THR A 64 -1.13 5.43 -14.44
N SER A 65 -0.80 4.62 -13.43
CA SER A 65 -1.78 3.79 -12.70
C SER A 65 -1.38 3.63 -11.23
N ILE A 66 -2.40 3.40 -10.38
CA ILE A 66 -2.21 3.23 -8.94
C ILE A 66 -3.08 2.06 -8.49
N SER A 67 -2.50 1.12 -7.73
CA SER A 67 -3.25 0.11 -7.00
C SER A 67 -3.48 0.53 -5.56
N ALA A 68 -4.68 0.27 -5.01
CA ALA A 68 -5.01 0.51 -3.61
C ALA A 68 -6.03 -0.53 -3.12
N ASP A 69 -5.76 -1.13 -1.95
CA ASP A 69 -6.58 -2.21 -1.43
C ASP A 69 -7.59 -1.69 -0.39
N LEU A 70 -8.87 -1.74 -0.75
CA LEU A 70 -9.96 -1.43 0.18
C LEU A 70 -10.00 -2.43 1.34
N HIS A 71 -9.59 -3.69 1.09
CA HIS A 71 -9.54 -4.73 2.10
C HIS A 71 -8.30 -4.70 3.02
N LYS A 72 -7.46 -3.66 2.89
CA LYS A 72 -6.35 -3.35 3.81
C LYS A 72 -6.72 -2.09 4.60
N SER A 73 -6.08 -0.97 4.32
CA SER A 73 -6.34 0.29 5.01
C SER A 73 -7.69 0.96 4.67
N GLY A 74 -8.47 0.38 3.77
CA GLY A 74 -9.87 0.76 3.53
C GLY A 74 -10.88 0.08 4.45
N TYR A 75 -10.44 -0.88 5.30
CA TYR A 75 -11.25 -1.61 6.28
C TYR A 75 -12.43 -2.39 5.70
N ALA A 76 -12.40 -2.70 4.42
CA ALA A 76 -13.40 -3.52 3.75
C ALA A 76 -13.08 -5.02 3.85
N ALA A 77 -14.10 -5.86 3.69
CA ALA A 77 -13.91 -7.30 3.61
C ALA A 77 -13.17 -7.71 2.33
N LYS A 78 -12.38 -8.79 2.38
CA LYS A 78 -11.74 -9.39 1.20
C LYS A 78 -12.78 -10.12 0.32
N PRO A 79 -12.56 -10.17 -1.01
CA PRO A 79 -11.54 -9.49 -1.80
C PRO A 79 -12.05 -8.12 -2.30
N ALA A 80 -11.42 -7.03 -1.92
CA ALA A 80 -11.74 -5.69 -2.43
C ALA A 80 -10.45 -4.90 -2.68
N SER A 81 -10.06 -4.81 -3.94
CA SER A 81 -8.87 -4.10 -4.40
C SER A 81 -9.19 -3.28 -5.63
N THR A 82 -8.49 -2.19 -5.83
CA THR A 82 -8.68 -1.30 -6.97
C THR A 82 -7.40 -1.07 -7.73
N VAL A 83 -7.51 -0.93 -9.04
CA VAL A 83 -6.51 -0.32 -9.90
C VAL A 83 -7.17 0.85 -10.60
N THR A 84 -6.60 2.03 -10.42
CA THR A 84 -7.05 3.26 -11.06
C THR A 84 -6.04 3.70 -12.11
N PHE A 85 -6.50 4.33 -13.15
CA PHE A 85 -5.70 4.79 -14.27
C PHE A 85 -5.86 6.30 -14.43
N ARG A 86 -4.80 7.01 -14.84
CA ARG A 86 -4.84 8.44 -15.05
C ARG A 86 -5.88 8.85 -16.09
N THR A 87 -5.96 8.09 -17.19
CA THR A 87 -6.92 8.35 -18.28
C THR A 87 -7.71 7.09 -18.65
N ARG A 88 -8.84 7.30 -19.36
CA ARG A 88 -9.65 6.22 -19.87
C ARG A 88 -8.93 5.41 -20.94
N GLU A 89 -8.15 6.08 -21.78
CA GLU A 89 -7.34 5.47 -22.85
C GLU A 89 -6.29 4.53 -22.25
N GLN A 90 -5.64 4.94 -21.17
CA GLN A 90 -4.67 4.10 -20.45
C GLN A 90 -5.35 2.87 -19.82
N ARG A 91 -6.56 3.02 -19.30
CA ARG A 91 -7.33 1.89 -18.77
C ARG A 91 -7.63 0.83 -19.84
N GLU A 92 -7.82 1.24 -21.10
CA GLU A 92 -8.14 0.31 -22.18
C GLU A 92 -6.99 -0.68 -22.48
N PHE A 93 -5.74 -0.35 -22.13
CA PHE A 93 -4.62 -1.31 -22.23
C PHE A 93 -4.75 -2.50 -21.27
N ALA A 94 -5.56 -2.40 -20.22
CA ALA A 94 -5.89 -3.52 -19.35
C ALA A 94 -6.98 -4.43 -19.92
N ARG A 95 -7.61 -4.05 -21.04
CA ARG A 95 -8.68 -4.83 -21.65
C ARG A 95 -8.12 -6.02 -22.39
N TYR A 96 -8.51 -7.22 -21.98
CA TYR A 96 -8.34 -8.43 -22.73
C TYR A 96 -9.60 -8.68 -23.57
N THR A 97 -9.43 -8.97 -24.85
CA THR A 97 -10.53 -9.32 -25.77
C THR A 97 -10.12 -10.57 -26.54
N PHE A 98 -11.04 -11.52 -26.62
CA PHE A 98 -10.85 -12.78 -27.33
C PHE A 98 -12.15 -13.18 -28.02
N ASP A 99 -12.09 -13.54 -29.30
CA ASP A 99 -13.22 -13.87 -30.16
C ASP A 99 -13.07 -15.19 -30.94
N ASP A 100 -11.91 -15.84 -30.86
CA ASP A 100 -11.62 -17.12 -31.53
C ASP A 100 -12.10 -18.32 -30.67
N TRP A 101 -13.41 -18.37 -30.44
CA TRP A 101 -14.09 -19.47 -29.75
C TRP A 101 -15.60 -19.52 -30.08
N PRO A 102 -16.32 -20.67 -29.87
CA PRO A 102 -17.70 -20.85 -30.31
C PRO A 102 -18.73 -19.92 -29.70
N SER A 103 -18.46 -19.27 -28.56
CA SER A 103 -19.43 -18.38 -27.88
C SER A 103 -19.31 -16.92 -28.30
N GLY A 104 -18.46 -16.57 -29.28
CA GLY A 104 -18.28 -15.21 -29.76
C GLY A 104 -17.30 -14.39 -28.95
N MET A 105 -17.48 -13.07 -28.95
CA MET A 105 -16.52 -12.16 -28.32
C MET A 105 -16.61 -12.17 -26.78
N TYR A 106 -15.47 -12.44 -26.15
CA TYR A 106 -15.27 -12.23 -24.71
C TYR A 106 -14.40 -11.00 -24.47
N SER A 107 -14.75 -10.17 -23.50
CA SER A 107 -13.97 -9.00 -23.10
C SER A 107 -13.98 -8.80 -21.59
N SER A 108 -12.81 -8.57 -21.01
CA SER A 108 -12.64 -8.33 -19.58
C SER A 108 -11.57 -7.25 -19.33
N LEU A 109 -11.78 -6.41 -18.31
CA LEU A 109 -10.78 -5.44 -17.82
C LEU A 109 -10.00 -5.99 -16.63
N THR A 110 -10.32 -7.20 -16.17
CA THR A 110 -9.68 -7.81 -15.00
C THR A 110 -9.20 -9.21 -15.33
N PHE A 111 -8.06 -9.59 -14.79
CA PHE A 111 -7.48 -10.91 -14.96
C PHE A 111 -8.43 -12.04 -14.48
N THR A 112 -9.16 -11.80 -13.40
CA THR A 112 -10.07 -12.79 -12.82
C THR A 112 -11.47 -12.80 -13.45
N GLY A 113 -11.77 -11.91 -14.40
CA GLY A 113 -13.10 -11.81 -15.04
C GLY A 113 -14.18 -11.36 -14.08
N THR A 114 -15.18 -12.22 -13.83
CA THR A 114 -16.31 -11.93 -12.93
C THR A 114 -15.85 -11.71 -11.48
N ARG A 115 -16.42 -10.70 -10.83
CA ARG A 115 -16.10 -10.29 -9.46
C ARG A 115 -17.30 -10.50 -8.53
N PRO A 116 -17.08 -10.90 -7.25
CA PRO A 116 -18.17 -11.06 -6.28
C PRO A 116 -18.75 -9.70 -5.88
N GLY A 117 -20.05 -9.49 -6.16
CA GLY A 117 -20.75 -8.24 -5.81
C GLY A 117 -20.79 -7.96 -4.31
N GLY A 118 -20.81 -9.00 -3.47
CA GLY A 118 -20.81 -8.85 -2.01
C GLY A 118 -19.60 -8.11 -1.47
N ALA A 119 -18.39 -8.40 -1.98
CA ALA A 119 -17.18 -7.68 -1.58
C ALA A 119 -17.18 -6.19 -2.01
N ILE A 120 -17.74 -5.90 -3.19
CA ILE A 120 -17.90 -4.53 -3.68
C ILE A 120 -18.90 -3.76 -2.81
N ALA A 121 -20.04 -4.38 -2.47
CA ALA A 121 -21.05 -3.78 -1.60
C ALA A 121 -20.51 -3.56 -0.17
N ALA A 122 -19.75 -4.50 0.36
CA ALA A 122 -19.09 -4.36 1.67
C ALA A 122 -18.07 -3.22 1.67
N ALA A 123 -17.30 -3.05 0.59
CA ALA A 123 -16.37 -1.93 0.44
C ALA A 123 -17.12 -0.58 0.39
N TRP A 124 -18.20 -0.51 -0.37
CA TRP A 124 -19.06 0.68 -0.42
C TRP A 124 -19.64 1.00 0.96
N ALA A 125 -20.14 0.00 1.67
CA ALA A 125 -20.70 0.18 3.00
C ALA A 125 -19.65 0.68 4.00
N ALA A 126 -18.43 0.09 4.01
CA ALA A 126 -17.34 0.52 4.87
C ALA A 126 -16.93 1.98 4.62
N LEU A 127 -16.76 2.36 3.34
CA LEU A 127 -16.42 3.73 2.95
C LEU A 127 -17.47 4.75 3.41
N ASN A 128 -18.76 4.42 3.26
CA ASN A 128 -19.85 5.32 3.67
C ASN A 128 -20.07 5.34 5.18
N PHE A 129 -19.90 4.20 5.87
CA PHE A 129 -20.05 4.11 7.32
C PHE A 129 -18.95 4.89 8.05
N LEU A 130 -17.70 4.73 7.66
CA LEU A 130 -16.57 5.45 8.24
C LEU A 130 -16.59 6.93 7.81
N GLY A 131 -16.87 7.18 6.53
CA GLY A 131 -16.80 8.52 5.98
C GLY A 131 -15.42 9.17 6.17
N ARG A 132 -15.32 10.44 5.86
CA ARG A 132 -14.06 11.18 5.96
C ARG A 132 -13.56 11.28 7.41
N ASP A 133 -14.47 11.52 8.35
CA ASP A 133 -14.09 11.72 9.75
C ASP A 133 -13.62 10.41 10.39
N GLY A 134 -14.28 9.28 10.14
CA GLY A 134 -13.83 7.98 10.62
C GLY A 134 -12.44 7.61 10.10
N TYR A 135 -12.14 7.85 8.81
CA TYR A 135 -10.79 7.63 8.29
C TYR A 135 -9.75 8.58 8.88
N ARG A 136 -10.09 9.82 9.21
CA ARG A 136 -9.20 10.76 9.92
C ARG A 136 -8.89 10.29 11.34
N GLU A 137 -9.89 9.80 12.06
CA GLU A 137 -9.71 9.23 13.40
C GLU A 137 -8.80 8.00 13.36
N ILE A 138 -9.02 7.09 12.40
CA ILE A 138 -8.18 5.90 12.18
C ILE A 138 -6.75 6.32 11.84
N ALA A 139 -6.56 7.26 10.92
CA ALA A 139 -5.24 7.76 10.54
C ALA A 139 -4.49 8.32 11.75
N ALA A 140 -5.14 9.20 12.52
CA ALA A 140 -4.56 9.77 13.73
C ALA A 140 -4.20 8.70 14.78
N ALA A 141 -5.08 7.72 15.00
CA ALA A 141 -4.84 6.63 15.94
C ALA A 141 -3.66 5.74 15.50
N SER A 142 -3.62 5.37 14.21
CA SER A 142 -2.55 4.54 13.64
C SER A 142 -1.19 5.23 13.73
N MET A 143 -1.12 6.53 13.44
CA MET A 143 0.12 7.29 13.52
C MET A 143 0.61 7.44 14.97
N ARG A 144 -0.28 7.73 15.93
CA ARG A 144 0.07 7.75 17.36
C ARG A 144 0.55 6.38 17.86
N ALA A 145 -0.08 5.29 17.41
CA ALA A 145 0.36 3.95 17.77
C ALA A 145 1.77 3.67 17.25
N LYS A 146 2.05 3.98 15.99
CA LYS A 146 3.39 3.92 15.39
C LYS A 146 4.41 4.69 16.22
N GLU A 147 4.15 5.95 16.56
CA GLU A 147 5.05 6.80 17.33
C GLU A 147 5.39 6.18 18.69
N ARG A 148 4.40 5.65 19.40
CA ARG A 148 4.60 4.95 20.68
C ARG A 148 5.49 3.72 20.54
N VAL A 149 5.30 2.93 19.49
CA VAL A 149 6.12 1.73 19.24
C VAL A 149 7.55 2.15 18.90
N ILE A 150 7.74 3.15 18.05
CA ILE A 150 9.08 3.69 17.70
C ILE A 150 9.78 4.26 18.95
N GLU A 151 9.07 4.98 19.80
CA GLU A 151 9.61 5.46 21.08
C GLU A 151 10.04 4.29 21.98
N GLY A 152 9.25 3.21 22.03
CA GLY A 152 9.62 1.99 22.75
C GLY A 152 10.87 1.33 22.19
N ILE A 153 10.95 1.19 20.86
CA ILE A 153 12.12 0.65 20.15
C ILE A 153 13.39 1.47 20.47
N SER A 154 13.30 2.78 20.47
CA SER A 154 14.45 3.67 20.72
C SER A 154 15.07 3.55 22.12
N LYS A 155 14.33 2.96 23.07
CA LYS A 155 14.79 2.69 24.46
C LYS A 155 15.55 1.36 24.59
N ILE A 156 15.53 0.54 23.55
CA ILE A 156 16.23 -0.77 23.53
C ILE A 156 17.57 -0.59 22.80
N GLU A 157 18.65 -0.85 23.49
CA GLU A 157 19.99 -0.70 22.94
C GLU A 157 20.20 -1.53 21.66
N GLY A 158 20.71 -0.88 20.61
CA GLY A 158 20.96 -1.49 19.30
C GLY A 158 19.73 -1.64 18.39
N LEU A 159 18.50 -1.63 18.94
CA LEU A 159 17.28 -1.77 18.14
C LEU A 159 16.98 -0.47 17.38
N ARG A 160 16.72 -0.58 16.08
CA ARG A 160 16.51 0.59 15.21
C ARG A 160 15.40 0.35 14.20
N VAL A 161 14.64 1.40 13.90
CA VAL A 161 13.72 1.42 12.78
C VAL A 161 14.51 1.52 11.47
N HIS A 162 14.11 0.74 10.48
CA HIS A 162 14.72 0.79 9.15
C HIS A 162 14.14 1.97 8.35
N GLY A 163 15.02 2.92 8.02
CA GLY A 163 14.64 4.12 7.26
C GLY A 163 13.76 5.11 8.02
N THR A 164 12.98 5.88 7.26
CA THR A 164 12.06 6.92 7.78
C THR A 164 10.65 6.72 7.21
N PRO A 165 9.92 5.69 7.65
CA PRO A 165 8.61 5.35 7.11
C PRO A 165 7.59 6.48 7.36
N PRO A 166 6.96 7.04 6.32
CA PRO A 166 6.05 8.17 6.48
C PRO A 166 4.63 7.78 6.93
N LEU A 167 4.26 6.50 6.78
CA LEU A 167 2.96 5.96 7.16
C LEU A 167 3.07 5.05 8.38
N TYR A 168 1.99 4.38 8.74
CA TYR A 168 1.88 3.56 9.94
C TYR A 168 2.66 2.24 9.88
N ALA A 169 2.92 1.69 8.69
CA ALA A 169 3.73 0.48 8.52
C ALA A 169 5.22 0.82 8.58
N PHE A 170 6.00 -0.04 9.22
CA PHE A 170 7.47 0.10 9.32
C PHE A 170 8.12 -1.22 9.71
N ALA A 171 9.44 -1.29 9.55
CA ALA A 171 10.23 -2.41 10.03
C ALA A 171 11.35 -1.93 10.96
N TYR A 172 11.79 -2.83 11.84
CA TYR A 172 12.86 -2.57 12.78
C TYR A 172 13.73 -3.82 12.98
N GLY A 173 14.95 -3.61 13.39
CA GLY A 173 15.90 -4.70 13.65
C GLY A 173 17.11 -4.25 14.44
N VAL A 174 17.98 -5.19 14.74
CA VAL A 174 19.26 -4.97 15.39
C VAL A 174 20.34 -5.72 14.65
N GLU A 175 21.51 -5.12 14.48
CA GLU A 175 22.64 -5.73 13.81
C GLU A 175 23.20 -6.90 14.62
N GLY A 176 23.57 -7.99 13.95
CA GLY A 176 24.15 -9.16 14.58
C GLY A 176 23.18 -10.08 15.31
N VAL A 177 21.86 -9.79 15.28
CA VAL A 177 20.84 -10.64 15.86
C VAL A 177 19.92 -11.16 14.77
N GLU A 178 19.65 -12.47 14.78
CA GLU A 178 18.67 -13.10 13.88
C GLU A 178 17.25 -12.73 14.33
N MET A 179 16.63 -11.76 13.65
CA MET A 179 15.32 -11.21 14.02
C MET A 179 14.18 -12.23 13.85
N GLY A 180 14.36 -13.26 13.04
CA GLY A 180 13.42 -14.39 12.97
C GLY A 180 13.31 -15.15 14.29
N THR A 181 14.42 -15.31 15.01
CA THR A 181 14.41 -15.90 16.36
C THR A 181 13.66 -15.01 17.35
N VAL A 182 13.86 -13.69 17.29
CA VAL A 182 13.15 -12.72 18.13
C VAL A 182 11.63 -12.78 17.83
N ALA A 183 11.24 -12.78 16.55
CA ALA A 183 9.84 -12.91 16.15
C ALA A 183 9.23 -14.21 16.66
N GLY A 184 9.95 -15.34 16.60
CA GLY A 184 9.50 -16.62 17.17
C GLY A 184 9.27 -16.58 18.68
N LEU A 185 10.12 -15.87 19.43
CA LEU A 185 9.92 -15.65 20.88
C LEU A 185 8.72 -14.74 21.15
N MET A 186 8.51 -13.69 20.35
CA MET A 186 7.35 -12.81 20.47
C MET A 186 6.03 -13.57 20.25
N VAL A 187 5.99 -14.46 19.25
CA VAL A 187 4.81 -15.31 18.98
C VAL A 187 4.46 -16.18 20.20
N ARG A 188 5.46 -16.73 20.90
CA ARG A 188 5.23 -17.51 22.16
C ARG A 188 4.60 -16.68 23.28
N GLN A 189 4.75 -15.37 23.23
CA GLN A 189 4.15 -14.42 24.16
C GLN A 189 2.84 -13.80 23.64
N GLY A 190 2.31 -14.31 22.51
CA GLY A 190 1.06 -13.85 21.92
C GLY A 190 1.20 -12.65 20.96
N TRP A 191 2.43 -12.26 20.58
CA TRP A 191 2.68 -11.17 19.63
C TRP A 191 3.07 -11.74 18.28
N TYR A 192 2.15 -11.64 17.31
CA TYR A 192 2.43 -11.99 15.92
C TYR A 192 2.94 -10.77 15.15
N SER A 193 4.03 -10.94 14.42
CA SER A 193 4.62 -9.92 13.54
C SER A 193 5.15 -10.54 12.27
N GLY A 194 5.20 -9.76 11.20
CA GLY A 194 5.86 -10.16 9.97
C GLY A 194 7.39 -10.09 10.10
N GLN A 195 8.09 -10.68 9.15
CA GLN A 195 9.55 -10.69 9.12
C GLN A 195 10.05 -10.15 7.79
N THR A 196 11.22 -9.49 7.82
CA THR A 196 11.98 -9.11 6.64
C THR A 196 13.33 -9.82 6.65
N THR A 197 13.80 -10.22 5.48
CA THR A 197 15.11 -10.89 5.31
C THR A 197 16.20 -9.88 4.95
N GLU A 198 15.85 -8.87 4.17
CA GLU A 198 16.77 -7.83 3.73
C GLU A 198 16.06 -6.45 3.78
N PRO A 199 16.44 -5.59 4.74
CA PRO A 199 17.26 -5.88 5.94
C PRO A 199 16.59 -6.89 6.87
N ASN A 200 17.39 -7.68 7.59
CA ASN A 200 16.91 -8.61 8.62
C ASN A 200 16.14 -7.84 9.71
N GLY A 201 14.86 -8.15 9.88
CA GLY A 201 14.00 -7.34 10.75
C GLY A 201 12.62 -7.91 11.00
N ILE A 202 11.87 -7.18 11.79
CA ILE A 202 10.44 -7.41 12.06
C ILE A 202 9.67 -6.23 11.51
N HIS A 203 8.60 -6.50 10.75
CA HIS A 203 7.68 -5.45 10.28
C HIS A 203 6.33 -5.50 10.98
N VAL A 204 5.73 -4.33 11.17
CA VAL A 204 4.45 -4.07 11.82
C VAL A 204 3.60 -3.14 10.98
#